data_a464745989a71b12e697ef3326d320f8
#
_entry.id   a464745989a71b12e697ef3326d320f8
#
_cell.length_a   1.000
_cell.length_b   1.000
_cell.length_c   1.000
_cell.angle_alpha   90.00
_cell.angle_beta   90.00
_cell.angle_gamma   90.00
#
_symmetry.space_group_name_H-M   'P 1'
#
loop_
_entity.id
_entity.type
_entity.pdbx_description
1 polymer ?
#
loop_
_entity_poly.entity_id
_entity_poly.type
_entity_poly.pdbx_seq_one_letter_code
_entity_poly.pdbx_strand_id
1 'polypeptide(L)'
;MEEIYRKTVARTIYRLVERWPRINVCLDQRYTNKHQRFDLEQQIRETIQDLPQKIVLIRQENSVNCKELQAVDAVSWAFFQKYERGDCRFYDIIAPKVIWEEVIMEKDWSD
;
A
#
# COMPACT_ATOMS: atom_id res chain seq x y z
N MET A 1 6.76 -10.62 -9.93
CA MET A 1 6.21 -9.25 -9.74
C MET A 1 4.91 -9.23 -8.95
N GLU A 2 3.96 -10.09 -9.30
CA GLU A 2 2.68 -10.11 -8.59
C GLU A 2 2.82 -10.45 -7.10
N GLU A 3 3.69 -11.38 -6.77
CA GLU A 3 3.91 -11.76 -5.39
C GLU A 3 4.52 -10.61 -4.58
N ILE A 4 5.43 -9.85 -5.19
CA ILE A 4 6.05 -8.69 -4.53
C ILE A 4 4.99 -7.63 -4.26
N TYR A 5 4.13 -7.37 -5.23
CA TYR A 5 3.04 -6.41 -5.06
C TYR A 5 2.13 -6.81 -3.89
N ARG A 6 1.69 -8.06 -3.89
CA ARG A 6 0.78 -8.58 -2.86
C ARG A 6 1.39 -8.53 -1.47
N LYS A 7 2.65 -8.93 -1.35
CA LYS A 7 3.37 -8.91 -0.08
C LYS A 7 3.56 -7.49 0.43
N THR A 8 3.89 -6.57 -0.47
CA THR A 8 4.08 -5.16 -0.11
C THR A 8 2.79 -4.55 0.42
N VAL A 9 1.69 -4.79 -0.28
CA VAL A 9 0.38 -4.29 0.13
C VAL A 9 0.00 -4.87 1.50
N ALA A 10 0.11 -6.18 1.65
CA ALA A 10 -0.26 -6.86 2.90
C ALA A 10 0.58 -6.37 4.07
N ARG A 11 1.88 -6.22 3.87
CA ARG A 11 2.79 -5.75 4.92
C ARG A 11 2.48 -4.30 5.32
N THR A 12 2.19 -3.45 4.34
CA THR A 12 1.83 -2.06 4.60
C THR A 12 0.57 -1.98 5.44
N ILE A 13 -0.45 -2.75 5.05
CA ILE A 13 -1.71 -2.77 5.78
C ILE A 13 -1.52 -3.31 7.19
N TYR A 14 -0.71 -4.36 7.35
CA TYR A 14 -0.40 -4.91 8.66
C TYR A 14 0.16 -3.83 9.60
N ARG A 15 1.14 -3.07 9.12
CA ARG A 15 1.76 -1.99 9.90
C ARG A 15 0.76 -0.90 10.25
N LEU A 16 -0.12 -0.57 9.32
CA LEU A 16 -1.15 0.43 9.56
C LEU A 16 -2.16 -0.04 10.60
N VAL A 17 -2.58 -1.30 10.51
CA VAL A 17 -3.57 -1.86 11.43
C VAL A 17 -3.01 -2.00 12.85
N GLU A 18 -1.72 -2.28 12.98
CA GLU A 18 -1.08 -2.30 14.29
C GLU A 18 -1.26 -0.98 15.02
N ARG A 19 -1.19 0.12 14.29
CA ARG A 19 -1.27 1.46 14.85
C ARG A 19 -2.70 2.01 14.88
N TRP A 20 -3.48 1.70 13.84
CA TRP A 20 -4.87 2.13 13.73
C TRP A 20 -5.75 0.93 13.43
N PRO A 21 -6.35 0.30 14.46
CA PRO A 21 -7.14 -0.92 14.25
C PRO A 21 -8.39 -0.75 13.39
N ARG A 22 -8.81 0.48 13.17
CA ARG A 22 -9.99 0.78 12.35
C ARG A 22 -9.55 1.63 11.16
N ILE A 23 -9.49 1.03 9.98
CA ILE A 23 -9.09 1.74 8.78
C ILE A 23 -9.94 1.36 7.58
N ASN A 24 -10.08 2.32 6.67
CA ASN A 24 -10.58 2.09 5.32
C ASN A 24 -9.40 2.07 4.38
N VAL A 25 -9.26 1.00 3.61
CA VAL A 25 -8.20 0.86 2.64
C VAL A 25 -8.80 0.97 1.24
N CYS A 26 -8.26 1.89 0.45
CA CYS A 26 -8.62 2.00 -0.95
C CYS A 26 -7.40 1.71 -1.79
N LEU A 27 -7.45 0.66 -2.59
CA LEU A 27 -6.36 0.26 -3.47
C LEU A 27 -6.73 0.56 -4.91
N ASP A 28 -5.74 0.97 -5.70
CA ASP A 28 -5.92 1.08 -7.14
C ASP A 28 -6.23 -0.31 -7.69
N GLN A 29 -7.25 -0.41 -8.52
CA GLN A 29 -7.67 -1.68 -9.09
C GLN A 29 -6.62 -2.18 -10.08
N ARG A 30 -5.75 -3.08 -9.61
CA ARG A 30 -4.72 -3.69 -10.42
C ARG A 30 -5.27 -4.83 -11.27
N TYR A 31 -6.26 -5.54 -10.73
CA TYR A 31 -6.80 -6.73 -11.39
C TYR A 31 -8.20 -6.46 -11.91
N THR A 32 -8.46 -6.82 -13.16
CA THR A 32 -9.80 -6.78 -13.74
C THR A 32 -10.58 -8.05 -13.42
N ASN A 33 -9.87 -9.14 -13.13
CA ASN A 33 -10.45 -10.43 -12.80
C ASN A 33 -10.92 -10.45 -11.34
N LYS A 34 -12.19 -10.75 -11.12
CA LYS A 34 -12.76 -10.79 -9.76
C LYS A 34 -12.07 -11.78 -8.86
N HIS A 35 -11.63 -12.91 -9.41
CA HIS A 35 -10.97 -13.94 -8.65
C HIS A 35 -9.63 -13.44 -8.10
N GLN A 36 -8.85 -12.74 -8.92
CA GLN A 36 -7.59 -12.17 -8.49
C GLN A 36 -7.77 -11.07 -7.45
N ARG A 37 -8.83 -10.25 -7.60
CA ARG A 37 -9.15 -9.23 -6.59
C ARG A 37 -9.51 -9.87 -5.26
N PHE A 38 -10.28 -10.94 -5.31
CA PHE A 38 -10.64 -11.69 -4.10
C PHE A 38 -9.39 -12.29 -3.43
N ASP A 39 -8.51 -12.88 -4.23
CA ASP A 39 -7.27 -13.48 -3.71
C ASP A 39 -6.39 -12.46 -3.00
N LEU A 40 -6.27 -11.25 -3.57
CA LEU A 40 -5.50 -10.18 -2.94
C LEU A 40 -6.11 -9.80 -1.59
N GLU A 41 -7.43 -9.61 -1.55
CA GLU A 41 -8.12 -9.28 -0.31
C GLU A 41 -7.94 -10.37 0.74
N GLN A 42 -8.04 -11.63 0.34
CA GLN A 42 -7.84 -12.76 1.25
C GLN A 42 -6.42 -12.79 1.81
N GLN A 43 -5.43 -12.55 0.97
CA GLN A 43 -4.04 -12.52 1.44
C GLN A 43 -3.83 -11.41 2.47
N ILE A 44 -4.44 -10.24 2.25
CA ILE A 44 -4.37 -9.13 3.20
C ILE A 44 -5.01 -9.55 4.53
N ARG A 45 -6.21 -10.12 4.48
CA ARG A 45 -6.93 -10.53 5.69
C ARG A 45 -6.20 -11.62 6.46
N GLU A 46 -5.59 -12.56 5.76
CA GLU A 46 -4.79 -13.61 6.40
C GLU A 46 -3.56 -13.02 7.08
N THR A 47 -2.94 -12.02 6.48
CA THR A 47 -1.76 -11.38 7.03
C THR A 47 -2.05 -10.67 8.35
N ILE A 48 -3.25 -10.08 8.48
CA ILE A 48 -3.63 -9.30 9.67
C ILE A 48 -4.47 -10.10 10.67
N GLN A 49 -4.71 -11.39 10.41
CA GLN A 49 -5.65 -12.18 11.22
C GLN A 49 -5.25 -12.30 12.69
N ASP A 50 -3.97 -12.20 13.00
CA ASP A 50 -3.46 -12.30 14.36
C ASP A 50 -3.59 -10.99 15.15
N LEU A 51 -3.94 -9.91 14.48
CA LEU A 51 -4.13 -8.62 15.16
C LEU A 51 -5.53 -8.56 15.78
N PRO A 52 -5.64 -8.16 17.06
CA PRO A 52 -6.93 -8.13 17.76
C PRO A 52 -7.75 -6.88 17.44
N GLN A 53 -9.07 -6.98 17.61
CA GLN A 53 -10.00 -5.85 17.60
C GLN A 53 -9.86 -4.91 16.40
N LYS A 54 -9.69 -5.50 15.21
CA LYS A 54 -9.52 -4.72 14.00
C LYS A 54 -10.81 -4.62 13.19
N ILE A 55 -11.00 -3.46 12.57
CA ILE A 55 -12.04 -3.26 11.57
C ILE A 55 -11.35 -2.69 10.34
N VAL A 56 -11.25 -3.51 9.28
CA VAL A 56 -10.56 -3.15 8.07
C VAL A 56 -11.51 -3.33 6.89
N LEU A 57 -11.84 -2.23 6.23
CA LEU A 57 -12.63 -2.24 5.00
C LEU A 57 -11.68 -2.05 3.83
N ILE A 58 -11.75 -2.96 2.88
CA ILE A 58 -10.86 -2.97 1.72
C ILE A 58 -11.67 -2.75 0.45
N ARG A 59 -11.31 -1.72 -0.31
CA ARG A 59 -11.93 -1.44 -1.61
C ARG A 59 -10.84 -1.42 -2.67
N GLN A 60 -11.18 -1.92 -3.84
CA GLN A 60 -10.30 -1.85 -5.01
C GLN A 60 -11.04 -1.07 -6.09
N GLU A 61 -10.53 0.10 -6.41
CA GLU A 61 -11.20 1.03 -7.31
C GLU A 61 -10.25 1.55 -8.39
N ASN A 62 -10.83 2.02 -9.50
CA ASN A 62 -10.07 2.63 -10.58
C ASN A 62 -9.69 4.06 -10.19
N SER A 63 -8.40 4.38 -10.33
CA SER A 63 -7.88 5.70 -9.97
C SER A 63 -8.51 6.84 -10.78
N VAL A 64 -9.02 6.56 -11.97
CA VAL A 64 -9.71 7.56 -12.79
C VAL A 64 -10.92 8.12 -12.06
N ASN A 65 -11.58 7.30 -11.24
CA ASN A 65 -12.79 7.66 -10.54
C ASN A 65 -12.57 7.97 -9.04
N CYS A 66 -11.32 8.01 -8.60
CA CYS A 66 -11.02 8.17 -7.17
C CYS A 66 -9.92 9.21 -6.98
N LYS A 67 -10.29 10.36 -6.40
CA LYS A 67 -9.34 11.46 -6.20
C LYS A 67 -8.22 11.10 -5.22
N GLU A 68 -8.53 10.30 -4.22
CA GLU A 68 -7.54 9.86 -3.24
C GLU A 68 -6.45 9.02 -3.91
N LEU A 69 -6.82 8.17 -4.85
CA LEU A 69 -5.85 7.37 -5.60
C LEU A 69 -5.02 8.24 -6.54
N GLN A 70 -5.61 9.29 -7.11
CA GLN A 70 -4.85 10.23 -7.94
C GLN A 70 -3.81 10.97 -7.11
N ALA A 71 -4.16 11.34 -5.89
CA ALA A 71 -3.21 11.98 -4.99
C ALA A 71 -2.07 11.02 -4.62
N VAL A 72 -2.38 9.74 -4.41
CA VAL A 72 -1.38 8.72 -4.12
C VAL A 72 -0.41 8.56 -5.28
N ASP A 73 -0.88 8.66 -6.51
CA ASP A 73 0.01 8.58 -7.68
C ASP A 73 1.07 9.68 -7.64
N ALA A 74 0.67 10.92 -7.28
CA ALA A 74 1.61 12.02 -7.18
C ALA A 74 2.64 11.77 -6.06
N VAL A 75 2.18 11.24 -4.94
CA VAL A 75 3.07 10.88 -3.81
C VAL A 75 4.04 9.77 -4.25
N SER A 76 3.55 8.76 -4.93
CA SER A 76 4.38 7.65 -5.41
C SER A 76 5.46 8.17 -6.36
N TRP A 77 5.12 9.14 -7.22
CA TRP A 77 6.09 9.73 -8.12
C TRP A 77 7.19 10.48 -7.35
N ALA A 78 6.83 11.18 -6.27
CA ALA A 78 7.81 11.88 -5.44
C ALA A 78 8.80 10.91 -4.81
N PHE A 79 8.33 9.76 -4.32
CA PHE A 79 9.20 8.71 -3.79
C PHE A 79 10.09 8.12 -4.88
N PHE A 80 9.54 7.90 -6.06
CA PHE A 80 10.32 7.40 -7.20
C PHE A 80 11.49 8.34 -7.50
N GLN A 81 11.25 9.65 -7.56
CA GLN A 81 12.30 10.64 -7.83
C GLN A 81 13.37 10.59 -6.74
N LYS A 82 12.97 10.45 -5.49
CA LYS A 82 13.91 10.38 -4.37
C LYS A 82 14.83 9.16 -4.47
N TYR A 83 14.24 7.97 -4.65
CA TYR A 83 15.00 6.72 -4.56
C TYR A 83 15.67 6.30 -5.85
N GLU A 84 15.06 6.58 -6.98
CA GLU A 84 15.60 6.14 -8.27
C GLU A 84 16.50 7.19 -8.93
N ARG A 85 16.26 8.47 -8.67
CA ARG A 85 16.99 9.54 -9.33
C ARG A 85 17.75 10.45 -8.36
N GLY A 86 17.64 10.21 -7.07
CA GLY A 86 18.32 11.03 -6.06
C GLY A 86 17.77 12.45 -5.99
N ASP A 87 16.59 12.71 -6.53
CA ASP A 87 15.97 14.03 -6.55
C ASP A 87 14.94 14.12 -5.42
N CYS A 88 15.29 14.85 -4.36
CA CYS A 88 14.45 14.97 -3.18
C CYS A 88 13.55 16.21 -3.18
N ARG A 89 13.55 17.01 -4.25
CA ARG A 89 12.76 18.24 -4.27
C ARG A 89 11.27 17.99 -4.05
N PHE A 90 10.75 16.96 -4.68
CA PHE A 90 9.32 16.61 -4.57
C PHE A 90 9.02 15.92 -3.25
N TYR A 91 9.93 15.05 -2.81
CA TYR A 91 9.80 14.38 -1.53
C TYR A 91 9.79 15.38 -0.38
N ASP A 92 10.64 16.41 -0.44
CA ASP A 92 10.73 17.40 0.64
C ASP A 92 9.43 18.16 0.84
N ILE A 93 8.61 18.28 -0.20
CA ILE A 93 7.29 18.92 -0.10
C ILE A 93 6.35 18.08 0.76
N ILE A 94 6.39 16.76 0.62
CA ILE A 94 5.48 15.85 1.31
C ILE A 94 6.04 15.31 2.63
N ALA A 95 7.36 15.42 2.84
CA ALA A 95 8.03 14.82 4.00
C ALA A 95 7.37 15.14 5.34
N PRO A 96 6.88 16.38 5.60
CA PRO A 96 6.22 16.67 6.87
C PRO A 96 4.94 15.87 7.12
N LYS A 97 4.36 15.29 6.08
CA LYS A 97 3.16 14.47 6.19
C LYS A 97 3.44 12.97 6.21
N VAL A 98 4.70 12.59 5.99
CA VAL A 98 5.08 11.18 6.01
C VAL A 98 5.27 10.75 7.47
N ILE A 99 4.43 9.82 7.92
CA ILE A 99 4.47 9.33 9.30
C ILE A 99 5.24 8.04 9.43
N TRP A 100 5.46 7.35 8.33
CA TRP A 100 6.17 6.08 8.31
C TRP A 100 6.64 5.77 6.89
N GLU A 101 7.87 5.29 6.79
CA GLU A 101 8.48 4.94 5.52
C GLU A 101 9.34 3.70 5.71
N GLU A 102 9.24 2.76 4.79
CA GLU A 102 10.01 1.53 4.83
C GLU A 102 10.48 1.18 3.43
N VAL A 103 11.78 0.92 3.30
CA VAL A 103 12.34 0.43 2.03
C VAL A 103 12.47 -1.08 2.14
N ILE A 104 11.84 -1.78 1.22
CA ILE A 104 11.87 -3.24 1.20
C ILE A 104 12.95 -3.70 0.25
N MET A 105 13.93 -4.40 0.79
CA MET A 105 15.07 -4.89 0.03
C MET A 105 14.78 -6.28 -0.53
N GLU A 106 15.53 -6.68 -1.55
CA GLU A 106 15.35 -7.99 -2.17
C GLU A 106 15.38 -9.13 -1.15
N LYS A 107 16.24 -9.03 -0.16
CA LYS A 107 16.36 -10.04 0.91
C LYS A 107 15.07 -10.21 1.72
N ASP A 108 14.22 -9.21 1.75
CA ASP A 108 12.97 -9.26 2.51
C ASP A 108 11.89 -10.08 1.80
N TRP A 109 12.14 -10.46 0.55
CA TRP A 109 11.21 -11.23 -0.26
C TRP A 109 11.42 -12.73 -0.16
N SER A 110 12.56 -13.17 0.38
CA SER A 110 12.84 -14.57 0.56
C SER A 110 12.35 -15.01 1.94
N ASP A 111 11.50 -16.01 1.92
CA ASP A 111 10.95 -16.59 3.16
C ASP A 111 11.81 -17.73 3.65
#